data_1e92160cb67e569f541a2068d74bc1b6
#
_entry.id   1e92160cb67e569f541a2068d74bc1b6
#
_cell.length_a   1.000
_cell.length_b   1.000
_cell.length_c   1.000
_cell.angle_alpha   90.00
_cell.angle_beta   90.00
_cell.angle_gamma   90.00
#
_symmetry.space_group_name_H-M   'P 1'
#
loop_
_entity.id
_entity.type
_entity.pdbx_description
1 polymer ?
#
loop_
_entity_poly.entity_id
_entity_poly.type
_entity_poly.pdbx_seq_one_letter_code
_entity_poly.pdbx_strand_id
1 'polypeptide(L)'
;LAEIQNECTKRFKIKPDETLEIIQNLYEKKLVTYPRTDARVLSSAVAKEISKNLNGIVKNYQDEEVQKLLKKMIDEKYSTNLIKTKYVNDSKITDHYAIIPTGQGFENYDKLPDLQKKIYNVIVKRFIAIFYPPAEFNKISLTVNIENETFFANGKVCTKLGYLEVLKSKNSNKQSTEKEQTVENKSNSNEETENNLEILKNLKKGQEIEVKNFEIKDAETSPPSRYNSGSIILAMENAGKLIEDEELREQIKGAGIGTSATRAEIIKKLEKIKYIEINSKTQIITPTKKGEVIYDVVNYSMPDMLNPKLTASWEKGLEMVAKKEIEPEEFMTKLEKYINSKFDKLVIKM
;
A
#
# COMPACT_ATOMS: atom_id res chain seq x y z
N LEU A 1 -3.83 0.55 8.35
CA LEU A 1 -3.35 -0.80 8.69
C LEU A 1 -2.79 -1.54 7.47
N ALA A 2 -3.48 -1.59 6.34
CA ALA A 2 -3.08 -2.39 5.16
C ALA A 2 -1.65 -2.09 4.65
N GLU A 3 -1.23 -0.81 4.67
CA GLU A 3 0.14 -0.43 4.27
C GLU A 3 1.22 -1.04 5.17
N ILE A 4 1.04 -0.99 6.50
CA ILE A 4 2.03 -1.58 7.40
C ILE A 4 2.04 -3.11 7.32
N GLN A 5 0.89 -3.75 7.11
CA GLN A 5 0.81 -5.20 6.87
C GLN A 5 1.59 -5.59 5.61
N ASN A 6 1.40 -4.88 4.50
CA ASN A 6 2.15 -5.13 3.27
C ASN A 6 3.66 -4.88 3.45
N GLU A 7 4.04 -3.83 4.15
CA GLU A 7 5.43 -3.50 4.44
C GLU A 7 6.10 -4.59 5.31
N CYS A 8 5.41 -5.06 6.36
CA CYS A 8 5.90 -6.16 7.21
C CYS A 8 6.02 -7.48 6.45
N THR A 9 5.06 -7.79 5.57
CA THR A 9 5.15 -8.96 4.69
C THR A 9 6.38 -8.88 3.77
N LYS A 10 6.65 -7.71 3.18
CA LYS A 10 7.82 -7.51 2.32
C LYS A 10 9.14 -7.63 3.09
N ARG A 11 9.26 -6.97 4.24
CA ARG A 11 10.52 -6.87 5.00
C ARG A 11 10.80 -8.09 5.88
N PHE A 12 9.78 -8.58 6.56
CA PHE A 12 9.93 -9.58 7.61
C PHE A 12 9.35 -10.94 7.25
N LYS A 13 8.65 -11.06 6.10
CA LYS A 13 8.02 -12.29 5.63
C LYS A 13 7.00 -12.87 6.63
N ILE A 14 6.30 -11.99 7.35
CA ILE A 14 5.22 -12.34 8.26
C ILE A 14 3.85 -12.12 7.63
N LYS A 15 2.86 -12.83 8.13
CA LYS A 15 1.48 -12.72 7.67
C LYS A 15 0.80 -11.44 8.18
N PRO A 16 -0.24 -10.94 7.50
CA PRO A 16 -0.98 -9.75 7.92
C PRO A 16 -1.66 -9.87 9.28
N ASP A 17 -2.18 -11.06 9.64
CA ASP A 17 -2.78 -11.32 10.95
C ASP A 17 -1.74 -11.24 12.09
N GLU A 18 -0.55 -11.82 11.89
CA GLU A 18 0.58 -11.68 12.82
C GLU A 18 1.01 -10.21 12.97
N THR A 19 1.07 -9.47 11.86
CA THR A 19 1.38 -8.03 11.90
C THR A 19 0.34 -7.27 12.73
N LEU A 20 -0.95 -7.56 12.54
CA LEU A 20 -2.03 -6.93 13.32
C LEU A 20 -1.91 -7.25 14.81
N GLU A 21 -1.64 -8.50 15.17
CA GLU A 21 -1.45 -8.93 16.57
C GLU A 21 -0.29 -8.17 17.22
N ILE A 22 0.83 -8.03 16.52
CA ILE A 22 1.99 -7.27 17.01
C ILE A 22 1.63 -5.81 17.24
N ILE A 23 0.96 -5.16 16.27
CA ILE A 23 0.60 -3.74 16.41
C ILE A 23 -0.45 -3.55 17.50
N GLN A 24 -1.38 -4.50 17.67
CA GLN A 24 -2.34 -4.51 18.78
C GLN A 24 -1.62 -4.56 20.12
N ASN A 25 -0.61 -5.41 20.27
CA ASN A 25 0.21 -5.49 21.47
C ASN A 25 0.99 -4.18 21.74
N LEU A 26 1.52 -3.53 20.68
CA LEU A 26 2.16 -2.21 20.80
C LEU A 26 1.16 -1.14 21.24
N TYR A 27 -0.09 -1.20 20.77
CA TYR A 27 -1.17 -0.30 21.18
C TYR A 27 -1.53 -0.48 22.66
N GLU A 28 -1.71 -1.71 23.12
CA GLU A 28 -2.00 -2.04 24.51
C GLU A 28 -0.90 -1.56 25.48
N LYS A 29 0.35 -1.56 24.99
CA LYS A 29 1.50 -0.98 25.67
C LYS A 29 1.63 0.53 25.52
N LYS A 30 0.66 1.20 24.92
CA LYS A 30 0.62 2.66 24.69
C LYS A 30 1.74 3.20 23.80
N LEU A 31 2.39 2.36 23.01
CA LEU A 31 3.47 2.77 22.11
C LEU A 31 2.96 3.37 20.79
N VAL A 32 1.82 2.88 20.29
CA VAL A 32 1.20 3.35 19.07
C VAL A 32 -0.29 3.64 19.27
N THR A 33 -0.91 4.33 18.32
CA THR A 33 -2.35 4.61 18.30
C THR A 33 -3.13 3.38 17.85
N TYR A 34 -4.47 3.42 17.91
CA TYR A 34 -5.34 2.29 17.60
C TYR A 34 -5.09 1.72 16.18
N PRO A 35 -4.85 0.41 16.04
CA PRO A 35 -4.35 -0.16 14.79
C PRO A 35 -5.42 -0.45 13.72
N ARG A 36 -6.68 -0.68 14.10
CA ARG A 36 -7.74 -1.08 13.15
C ARG A 36 -8.36 0.14 12.48
N THR A 37 -7.58 0.79 11.62
CA THR A 37 -7.99 1.99 10.87
C THR A 37 -7.55 1.87 9.42
N ASP A 38 -8.39 2.35 8.50
CA ASP A 38 -8.06 2.54 7.10
C ASP A 38 -7.53 3.96 6.82
N ALA A 39 -7.62 4.87 7.82
CA ALA A 39 -7.12 6.23 7.67
C ALA A 39 -5.59 6.26 7.50
N ARG A 40 -5.14 7.10 6.57
CA ARG A 40 -3.72 7.36 6.26
C ARG A 40 -3.34 8.81 6.59
N VAL A 41 -4.23 9.52 7.28
CA VAL A 41 -4.10 10.93 7.61
C VAL A 41 -4.34 11.15 9.10
N LEU A 42 -3.93 12.32 9.58
CA LEU A 42 -4.16 12.80 10.94
C LEU A 42 -5.31 13.79 10.94
N SER A 43 -5.98 13.95 12.08
CA SER A 43 -6.92 15.05 12.28
C SER A 43 -6.18 16.35 12.59
N SER A 44 -6.86 17.45 12.33
CA SER A 44 -6.37 18.79 12.67
C SER A 44 -6.09 18.92 14.18
N ALA A 45 -6.91 18.29 15.01
CA ALA A 45 -6.71 18.27 16.47
C ALA A 45 -5.41 17.55 16.86
N VAL A 46 -5.18 16.34 16.32
CA VAL A 46 -3.94 15.56 16.56
C VAL A 46 -2.72 16.32 16.02
N ALA A 47 -2.81 16.92 14.84
CA ALA A 47 -1.71 17.66 14.25
C ALA A 47 -1.27 18.88 15.07
N LYS A 48 -2.18 19.55 15.78
CA LYS A 48 -1.86 20.65 16.73
C LYS A 48 -1.03 20.16 17.93
N GLU A 49 -1.25 18.94 18.37
CA GLU A 49 -0.58 18.36 19.54
C GLU A 49 0.59 17.45 19.20
N ILE A 50 0.93 17.29 17.92
CA ILE A 50 1.90 16.32 17.42
C ILE A 50 3.30 16.48 18.02
N SER A 51 3.63 17.68 18.48
CA SER A 51 4.89 17.96 19.20
C SER A 51 5.04 17.14 20.47
N LYS A 52 3.93 16.77 21.14
CA LYS A 52 3.97 15.90 22.33
C LYS A 52 4.50 14.52 21.96
N ASN A 53 4.01 13.95 20.85
CA ASN A 53 4.45 12.66 20.33
C ASN A 53 5.94 12.70 19.95
N LEU A 54 6.36 13.73 19.21
CA LEU A 54 7.75 13.92 18.82
C LEU A 54 8.68 14.05 20.02
N ASN A 55 8.34 14.91 20.98
CA ASN A 55 9.14 15.10 22.19
C ASN A 55 9.27 13.79 23.00
N GLY A 56 8.20 13.00 23.08
CA GLY A 56 8.23 11.70 23.72
C GLY A 56 9.21 10.73 23.04
N ILE A 57 9.24 10.70 21.70
CA ILE A 57 10.17 9.88 20.92
C ILE A 57 11.60 10.38 21.10
N VAL A 58 11.84 11.69 20.97
CA VAL A 58 13.17 12.30 21.15
C VAL A 58 13.75 11.95 22.51
N LYS A 59 12.94 12.01 23.56
CA LYS A 59 13.38 11.77 24.95
C LYS A 59 13.66 10.30 25.25
N ASN A 60 12.83 9.39 24.75
CA ASN A 60 12.78 8.02 25.25
C ASN A 60 13.22 6.96 24.24
N TYR A 61 13.23 7.24 22.95
CA TYR A 61 13.57 6.24 21.93
C TYR A 61 15.05 6.31 21.57
N GLN A 62 15.83 5.30 21.98
CA GLN A 62 17.30 5.29 21.93
C GLN A 62 17.92 4.69 20.65
N ASP A 63 17.16 4.60 19.56
CA ASP A 63 17.71 4.18 18.26
C ASP A 63 18.58 5.30 17.67
N GLU A 64 19.88 5.04 17.50
CA GLU A 64 20.84 6.04 17.03
C GLU A 64 20.51 6.62 15.65
N GLU A 65 19.99 5.80 14.73
CA GLU A 65 19.64 6.26 13.39
C GLU A 65 18.44 7.21 13.46
N VAL A 66 17.42 6.84 14.25
CA VAL A 66 16.24 7.67 14.46
C VAL A 66 16.60 8.96 15.17
N GLN A 67 17.49 8.94 16.16
CA GLN A 67 17.94 10.15 16.86
C GLN A 67 18.66 11.12 15.91
N LYS A 68 19.50 10.62 14.99
CA LYS A 68 20.14 11.45 13.96
C LYS A 68 19.12 12.11 13.04
N LEU A 69 18.10 11.35 12.62
CA LEU A 69 17.01 11.87 11.78
C LEU A 69 16.18 12.93 12.50
N LEU A 70 15.84 12.69 13.76
CA LEU A 70 15.11 13.65 14.59
C LEU A 70 15.91 14.94 14.81
N LYS A 71 17.20 14.82 15.10
CA LYS A 71 18.10 15.98 15.26
C LYS A 71 18.13 16.81 13.97
N LYS A 72 18.37 16.18 12.80
CA LYS A 72 18.33 16.85 11.51
C LYS A 72 17.01 17.56 11.26
N MET A 73 15.87 16.89 11.54
CA MET A 73 14.53 17.47 11.40
C MET A 73 14.36 18.75 12.23
N ILE A 74 14.89 18.75 13.47
CA ILE A 74 14.82 19.91 14.37
C ILE A 74 15.73 21.05 13.88
N ASP A 75 16.99 20.74 13.56
CA ASP A 75 18.00 21.71 13.11
C ASP A 75 17.55 22.42 11.80
N GLU A 76 16.97 21.66 10.87
CA GLU A 76 16.45 22.15 9.58
C GLU A 76 15.01 22.72 9.67
N LYS A 77 14.40 22.72 10.85
CA LYS A 77 13.03 23.24 11.10
C LYS A 77 11.95 22.63 10.19
N TYR A 78 12.06 21.34 9.83
CA TYR A 78 11.10 20.67 8.93
C TYR A 78 9.69 20.54 9.50
N SER A 79 9.52 20.60 10.82
CA SER A 79 8.25 20.29 11.50
C SER A 79 7.21 21.41 11.52
N THR A 80 7.48 22.59 10.94
CA THR A 80 6.75 23.81 11.28
C THR A 80 5.33 23.93 10.72
N ASN A 81 4.86 23.04 9.84
CA ASN A 81 3.56 23.28 9.20
C ASN A 81 2.77 22.02 8.78
N LEU A 82 2.72 20.99 9.65
CA LEU A 82 2.07 19.73 9.34
C LEU A 82 0.58 19.89 8.95
N ILE A 83 -0.13 20.85 9.57
CA ILE A 83 -1.57 21.09 9.33
C ILE A 83 -1.86 21.42 7.87
N LYS A 84 -0.93 22.10 7.16
CA LYS A 84 -1.10 22.48 5.75
C LYS A 84 -0.65 21.42 4.77
N THR A 85 -0.26 20.24 5.23
CA THR A 85 0.21 19.16 4.38
C THR A 85 -0.92 18.20 4.01
N LYS A 86 -0.69 17.37 2.98
CA LYS A 86 -1.59 16.28 2.59
C LYS A 86 -1.78 15.20 3.68
N TYR A 87 -1.01 15.25 4.76
CA TYR A 87 -1.08 14.30 5.87
C TYR A 87 -2.12 14.65 6.92
N VAL A 88 -2.77 15.82 6.83
CA VAL A 88 -3.85 16.25 7.71
C VAL A 88 -5.11 16.47 6.90
N ASN A 89 -6.17 15.70 7.22
CA ASN A 89 -7.44 15.81 6.51
C ASN A 89 -8.57 15.20 7.35
N ASP A 90 -9.38 16.04 7.99
CA ASP A 90 -10.48 15.59 8.84
C ASP A 90 -11.58 14.84 8.08
N SER A 91 -11.82 15.18 6.79
CA SER A 91 -12.85 14.53 5.97
C SER A 91 -12.55 13.09 5.57
N LYS A 92 -11.29 12.64 5.72
CA LYS A 92 -10.84 11.26 5.43
C LYS A 92 -10.73 10.40 6.69
N ILE A 93 -11.23 10.86 7.82
CA ILE A 93 -11.23 10.13 9.08
C ILE A 93 -12.68 9.78 9.41
N THR A 94 -12.96 8.51 9.59
CA THR A 94 -14.26 8.03 10.08
C THR A 94 -14.24 7.94 11.62
N ASP A 95 -13.57 6.91 12.15
CA ASP A 95 -13.53 6.64 13.59
C ASP A 95 -12.15 6.93 14.18
N HIS A 96 -11.08 6.55 13.47
CA HIS A 96 -9.70 6.65 13.95
C HIS A 96 -8.79 7.22 12.86
N TYR A 97 -7.82 8.04 13.28
CA TYR A 97 -6.75 8.53 12.41
C TYR A 97 -5.65 7.49 12.20
N ALA A 98 -4.65 7.81 11.40
CA ALA A 98 -3.55 6.93 11.04
C ALA A 98 -2.77 6.39 12.26
N ILE A 99 -2.18 5.21 12.11
CA ILE A 99 -1.30 4.61 13.12
C ILE A 99 -0.02 5.44 13.23
N ILE A 100 0.21 6.02 14.40
CA ILE A 100 1.41 6.80 14.72
C ILE A 100 1.97 6.39 16.08
N PRO A 101 3.26 6.62 16.37
CA PRO A 101 3.80 6.46 17.71
C PRO A 101 3.22 7.53 18.65
N THR A 102 2.89 7.14 19.86
CA THR A 102 2.33 8.04 20.87
C THR A 102 3.38 8.89 21.59
N GLY A 103 4.63 8.46 21.56
CA GLY A 103 5.71 9.04 22.40
C GLY A 103 5.67 8.58 23.86
N GLN A 104 4.83 7.60 24.19
CA GLN A 104 4.62 7.04 25.55
C GLN A 104 4.89 5.53 25.56
N GLY A 105 4.74 4.89 26.72
CA GLY A 105 4.81 3.42 26.88
C GLY A 105 6.22 2.84 26.83
N PHE A 106 7.26 3.67 26.87
CA PHE A 106 8.66 3.22 26.73
C PHE A 106 9.15 2.36 27.91
N GLU A 107 8.50 2.40 29.05
CA GLU A 107 8.75 1.49 30.18
C GLU A 107 8.56 0.00 29.81
N ASN A 108 7.82 -0.26 28.74
CA ASN A 108 7.57 -1.58 28.19
C ASN A 108 8.45 -1.92 26.99
N TYR A 109 9.14 -0.92 26.39
CA TYR A 109 9.84 -1.07 25.12
C TYR A 109 10.98 -2.09 25.18
N ASP A 110 11.81 -2.05 26.24
CA ASP A 110 12.98 -2.92 26.36
C ASP A 110 12.61 -4.41 26.48
N LYS A 111 11.41 -4.68 27.01
CA LYS A 111 10.86 -6.04 27.18
C LYS A 111 10.23 -6.60 25.90
N LEU A 112 10.14 -5.80 24.83
CA LEU A 112 9.55 -6.26 23.58
C LEU A 112 10.47 -7.26 22.86
N PRO A 113 9.90 -8.31 22.22
CA PRO A 113 10.63 -9.14 21.26
C PRO A 113 11.21 -8.32 20.10
N ASP A 114 12.33 -8.77 19.55
CA ASP A 114 13.05 -8.06 18.47
C ASP A 114 12.16 -7.71 17.26
N LEU A 115 11.28 -8.63 16.88
CA LEU A 115 10.37 -8.39 15.76
C LEU A 115 9.41 -7.23 16.04
N GLN A 116 8.88 -7.14 17.27
CA GLN A 116 8.01 -6.03 17.70
C GLN A 116 8.77 -4.70 17.69
N LYS A 117 10.03 -4.69 18.15
CA LYS A 117 10.91 -3.51 18.08
C LYS A 117 11.16 -3.07 16.64
N LYS A 118 11.42 -4.01 15.72
CA LYS A 118 11.60 -3.73 14.30
C LYS A 118 10.34 -3.12 13.66
N ILE A 119 9.15 -3.65 13.98
CA ILE A 119 7.89 -3.12 13.48
C ILE A 119 7.61 -1.73 14.06
N TYR A 120 7.86 -1.52 15.34
CA TYR A 120 7.77 -0.20 15.94
C TYR A 120 8.71 0.82 15.27
N ASN A 121 9.95 0.42 14.94
CA ASN A 121 10.90 1.26 14.19
C ASN A 121 10.36 1.64 12.81
N VAL A 122 9.72 0.72 12.10
CA VAL A 122 9.08 1.03 10.80
C VAL A 122 8.00 2.10 10.97
N ILE A 123 7.16 1.99 12.00
CA ILE A 123 6.11 2.98 12.30
C ILE A 123 6.73 4.34 12.64
N VAL A 124 7.76 4.37 13.50
CA VAL A 124 8.46 5.61 13.89
C VAL A 124 9.12 6.28 12.68
N LYS A 125 9.84 5.53 11.86
CA LYS A 125 10.44 6.09 10.63
C LYS A 125 9.40 6.64 9.67
N ARG A 126 8.30 5.92 9.46
CA ARG A 126 7.20 6.41 8.60
C ARG A 126 6.57 7.69 9.16
N PHE A 127 6.42 7.78 10.48
CA PHE A 127 5.93 8.98 11.15
C PHE A 127 6.91 10.16 11.01
N ILE A 128 8.21 9.96 11.20
CA ILE A 128 9.20 11.02 11.01
C ILE A 128 9.22 11.49 9.55
N ALA A 129 9.06 10.59 8.60
CA ALA A 129 9.10 10.90 7.16
C ALA A 129 8.02 11.92 6.73
N ILE A 130 6.89 12.06 7.45
CA ILE A 130 5.85 13.05 7.09
C ILE A 130 6.27 14.49 7.35
N PHE A 131 7.30 14.71 8.16
CA PHE A 131 7.84 16.05 8.44
C PHE A 131 8.94 16.46 7.49
N TYR A 132 9.56 15.51 6.79
CA TYR A 132 10.62 15.77 5.83
C TYR A 132 10.07 16.36 4.53
N PRO A 133 10.86 17.16 3.82
CA PRO A 133 10.45 17.70 2.52
C PRO A 133 10.23 16.59 1.50
N PRO A 134 9.49 16.84 0.42
CA PRO A 134 9.33 15.88 -0.65
C PRO A 134 10.67 15.52 -1.32
N ALA A 135 10.77 14.30 -1.83
CA ALA A 135 11.87 13.92 -2.69
C ALA A 135 11.73 14.61 -4.05
N GLU A 136 12.84 15.17 -4.57
CA GLU A 136 12.87 15.80 -5.88
C GLU A 136 13.56 14.91 -6.90
N PHE A 137 12.99 14.83 -8.10
CA PHE A 137 13.52 14.03 -9.18
C PHE A 137 13.58 14.84 -10.47
N ASN A 138 14.71 14.77 -11.16
CA ASN A 138 14.82 15.19 -12.54
C ASN A 138 14.40 14.04 -13.45
N LYS A 139 13.40 14.28 -14.30
CA LYS A 139 13.00 13.36 -15.36
C LYS A 139 13.54 13.89 -16.69
N ILE A 140 14.20 13.03 -17.44
CA ILE A 140 14.71 13.31 -18.77
C ILE A 140 13.96 12.37 -19.71
N SER A 141 13.34 12.94 -20.74
CA SER A 141 12.75 12.17 -21.84
C SER A 141 13.41 12.63 -23.13
N LEU A 142 14.02 11.70 -23.84
CA LEU A 142 14.68 11.93 -25.12
C LEU A 142 13.84 11.21 -26.18
N THR A 143 13.60 11.94 -27.26
CA THR A 143 13.02 11.38 -28.48
C THR A 143 14.02 11.65 -29.60
N VAL A 144 14.44 10.58 -30.28
CA VAL A 144 15.36 10.64 -31.42
C VAL A 144 14.65 10.14 -32.64
N ASN A 145 14.64 10.92 -33.71
CA ASN A 145 14.10 10.53 -35.01
C ASN A 145 15.26 10.14 -35.93
N ILE A 146 15.16 8.96 -36.50
CA ILE A 146 16.12 8.44 -37.48
C ILE A 146 15.31 8.02 -38.69
N GLU A 147 15.38 8.84 -39.77
CA GLU A 147 14.53 8.73 -40.92
C GLU A 147 13.03 8.72 -40.55
N ASN A 148 12.32 7.60 -40.74
CA ASN A 148 10.89 7.46 -40.46
C ASN A 148 10.64 6.78 -39.09
N GLU A 149 11.68 6.42 -38.30
CA GLU A 149 11.55 5.70 -37.06
C GLU A 149 11.84 6.61 -35.86
N THR A 150 11.12 6.38 -34.77
CA THR A 150 11.26 7.16 -33.55
C THR A 150 11.73 6.29 -32.38
N PHE A 151 12.81 6.71 -31.76
CA PHE A 151 13.40 6.03 -30.58
C PHE A 151 13.20 6.87 -29.33
N PHE A 152 12.93 6.21 -28.20
CA PHE A 152 12.68 6.86 -26.91
C PHE A 152 13.66 6.41 -25.86
N ALA A 153 14.19 7.36 -25.09
CA ALA A 153 14.95 7.10 -23.88
C ALA A 153 14.40 7.92 -22.72
N ASN A 154 14.18 7.29 -21.57
CA ASN A 154 13.68 7.94 -20.37
C ASN A 154 14.63 7.70 -19.20
N GLY A 155 14.97 8.77 -18.48
CA GLY A 155 15.77 8.70 -17.27
C GLY A 155 15.11 9.43 -16.10
N LYS A 156 15.36 8.97 -14.90
CA LYS A 156 14.88 9.61 -13.65
C LYS A 156 15.99 9.58 -12.61
N VAL A 157 16.45 10.75 -12.18
CA VAL A 157 17.48 10.93 -11.14
C VAL A 157 16.88 11.59 -9.92
N CYS A 158 17.16 11.05 -8.74
CA CYS A 158 16.80 11.68 -7.48
C CYS A 158 17.84 12.80 -7.19
N THR A 159 17.40 14.06 -7.20
CA THR A 159 18.26 15.22 -6.90
C THR A 159 18.25 15.58 -5.43
N LYS A 160 17.12 15.38 -4.75
CA LYS A 160 17.01 15.54 -3.29
C LYS A 160 16.23 14.37 -2.70
N LEU A 161 16.82 13.71 -1.72
CA LEU A 161 16.21 12.54 -1.07
C LEU A 161 14.94 12.89 -0.29
N GLY A 162 14.91 14.04 0.39
CA GLY A 162 13.79 14.42 1.21
C GLY A 162 13.36 13.29 2.17
N TYR A 163 12.07 12.97 2.23
CA TYR A 163 11.55 11.90 3.09
C TYR A 163 12.12 10.49 2.79
N LEU A 164 12.69 10.26 1.62
CA LEU A 164 13.32 8.98 1.27
C LEU A 164 14.58 8.72 2.11
N GLU A 165 15.23 9.77 2.62
CA GLU A 165 16.36 9.62 3.53
C GLU A 165 15.97 8.87 4.82
N VAL A 166 14.76 9.15 5.33
CA VAL A 166 14.21 8.49 6.52
C VAL A 166 13.84 7.03 6.26
N LEU A 167 13.36 6.72 5.05
CA LEU A 167 12.85 5.39 4.70
C LEU A 167 13.93 4.43 4.20
N LYS A 168 15.11 4.95 3.76
CA LYS A 168 16.25 4.10 3.38
C LYS A 168 16.79 3.41 4.63
N SER A 169 16.85 2.08 4.61
CA SER A 169 17.54 1.30 5.65
C SER A 169 19.00 1.14 5.26
N LYS A 170 19.94 1.19 6.23
CA LYS A 170 21.37 0.96 6.00
C LYS A 170 21.70 -0.41 5.39
N ASN A 171 20.78 -1.37 5.46
CA ASN A 171 20.94 -2.71 4.89
C ASN A 171 20.54 -2.81 3.41
N SER A 172 20.14 -1.74 2.75
CA SER A 172 19.76 -1.74 1.33
C SER A 172 20.94 -1.49 0.35
N ASN A 173 22.18 -1.57 0.81
CA ASN A 173 23.36 -1.55 -0.09
C ASN A 173 23.58 -2.86 -0.87
N LYS A 174 22.67 -3.85 -0.72
CA LYS A 174 22.60 -5.01 -1.61
C LYS A 174 21.13 -5.29 -1.94
N GLN A 175 20.72 -4.90 -3.17
CA GLN A 175 19.50 -5.36 -3.85
C GLN A 175 18.17 -5.05 -3.14
N SER A 176 17.64 -3.85 -3.34
CA SER A 176 16.22 -3.63 -3.63
C SER A 176 15.96 -2.17 -3.93
N THR A 177 16.12 -1.75 -5.15
CA THR A 177 15.38 -0.62 -5.71
C THR A 177 13.93 -1.03 -5.71
N GLU A 178 13.14 -0.51 -4.76
CA GLU A 178 11.71 -0.68 -4.76
C GLU A 178 11.14 -0.06 -6.03
N LYS A 179 10.66 -0.93 -6.88
CA LYS A 179 9.76 -0.59 -7.97
C LYS A 179 8.44 -0.18 -7.36
N GLU A 180 8.23 1.12 -7.14
CA GLU A 180 6.88 1.64 -7.22
C GLU A 180 6.42 1.42 -8.66
N GLN A 181 5.31 0.70 -8.78
CA GLN A 181 4.67 0.31 -10.03
C GLN A 181 4.43 1.51 -10.93
N THR A 182 5.26 1.65 -11.94
CA THR A 182 4.85 2.03 -13.27
C THR A 182 5.49 1.00 -14.18
N VAL A 183 4.65 0.33 -14.93
CA VAL A 183 5.02 -0.61 -15.99
C VAL A 183 6.01 0.09 -16.89
N GLU A 184 7.22 -0.46 -17.02
CA GLU A 184 8.07 -0.53 -18.18
C GLU A 184 9.57 -0.58 -17.84
N ASN A 185 10.20 -1.62 -18.40
CA ASN A 185 11.62 -1.85 -18.65
C ASN A 185 12.57 -2.15 -17.47
N LYS A 186 12.82 -3.45 -17.31
CA LYS A 186 14.06 -4.01 -16.73
C LYS A 186 15.24 -3.64 -17.61
N SER A 187 16.17 -2.85 -17.13
CA SER A 187 17.53 -2.85 -17.64
C SER A 187 18.54 -2.58 -16.53
N ASN A 188 19.62 -3.29 -16.62
CA ASN A 188 20.72 -3.57 -15.72
C ASN A 188 21.43 -2.35 -15.11
N SER A 189 22.06 -2.59 -13.92
CA SER A 189 23.18 -1.92 -13.25
C SER A 189 23.12 -0.41 -13.00
N ASN A 190 23.24 -0.03 -11.72
CA ASN A 190 23.18 1.35 -11.24
C ASN A 190 24.31 2.27 -11.78
N GLU A 191 25.49 1.77 -12.13
CA GLU A 191 26.63 2.57 -12.62
C GLU A 191 26.47 2.98 -14.09
N GLU A 192 25.94 2.09 -14.95
CA GLU A 192 25.63 2.44 -16.35
C GLU A 192 24.48 3.46 -16.44
N THR A 193 23.54 3.43 -15.50
CA THR A 193 22.39 4.34 -15.50
C THR A 193 22.81 5.78 -15.13
N GLU A 194 23.76 5.96 -14.21
CA GLU A 194 24.25 7.29 -13.82
C GLU A 194 25.08 7.93 -14.94
N ASN A 195 25.98 7.17 -15.58
CA ASN A 195 26.77 7.65 -16.71
C ASN A 195 25.90 8.02 -17.93
N ASN A 196 24.89 7.20 -18.25
CA ASN A 196 23.98 7.49 -19.34
C ASN A 196 23.12 8.74 -19.08
N LEU A 197 22.81 9.04 -17.82
CA LEU A 197 22.02 10.22 -17.45
C LEU A 197 22.84 11.53 -17.53
N GLU A 198 24.16 11.52 -17.32
CA GLU A 198 25.00 12.69 -17.55
C GLU A 198 25.11 13.02 -19.04
N ILE A 199 25.19 12.01 -19.89
CA ILE A 199 25.18 12.20 -21.35
C ILE A 199 23.85 12.81 -21.79
N LEU A 200 22.72 12.29 -21.28
CA LEU A 200 21.37 12.77 -21.62
C LEU A 200 21.13 14.23 -21.17
N LYS A 201 21.76 14.70 -20.09
CA LYS A 201 21.62 16.09 -19.60
C LYS A 201 22.26 17.12 -20.55
N ASN A 202 23.28 16.73 -21.30
CA ASN A 202 24.04 17.61 -22.15
C ASN A 202 23.44 17.77 -23.55
N LEU A 203 22.45 16.94 -23.91
CA LEU A 203 21.80 16.99 -25.22
C LEU A 203 20.83 18.17 -25.32
N LYS A 204 20.77 18.81 -26.48
CA LYS A 204 19.86 19.92 -26.78
C LYS A 204 18.83 19.49 -27.82
N LYS A 205 17.65 20.13 -27.77
CA LYS A 205 16.62 19.91 -28.79
C LYS A 205 17.12 20.33 -30.18
N GLY A 206 16.99 19.44 -31.16
CA GLY A 206 17.48 19.67 -32.56
C GLY A 206 18.96 19.37 -32.75
N GLN A 207 19.64 18.83 -31.74
CA GLN A 207 21.03 18.37 -31.88
C GLN A 207 21.07 17.08 -32.70
N GLU A 208 21.95 17.01 -33.69
CA GLU A 208 22.24 15.79 -34.41
C GLU A 208 23.16 14.89 -33.58
N ILE A 209 22.87 13.60 -33.58
CA ILE A 209 23.61 12.58 -32.84
C ILE A 209 24.02 11.49 -33.82
N GLU A 210 25.29 11.12 -33.82
CA GLU A 210 25.81 10.03 -34.63
C GLU A 210 25.31 8.68 -34.11
N VAL A 211 24.68 7.89 -34.98
CA VAL A 211 24.26 6.53 -34.66
C VAL A 211 25.41 5.58 -34.93
N LYS A 212 25.95 4.98 -33.88
CA LYS A 212 27.09 4.05 -33.99
C LYS A 212 26.66 2.62 -34.29
N ASN A 213 25.56 2.17 -33.73
CA ASN A 213 25.10 0.78 -33.89
C ASN A 213 23.60 0.67 -33.55
N PHE A 214 22.96 -0.34 -34.10
CA PHE A 214 21.63 -0.82 -33.74
C PHE A 214 21.73 -2.24 -33.19
N GLU A 215 21.09 -2.47 -32.06
CA GLU A 215 21.00 -3.78 -31.44
C GLU A 215 19.53 -4.17 -31.35
N ILE A 216 19.16 -5.31 -31.90
CA ILE A 216 17.84 -5.91 -31.72
C ILE A 216 17.90 -6.79 -30.47
N LYS A 217 17.10 -6.47 -29.47
CA LYS A 217 16.95 -7.29 -28.25
C LYS A 217 15.63 -8.02 -28.28
N ASP A 218 15.70 -9.32 -28.44
CA ASP A 218 14.53 -10.17 -28.25
C ASP A 218 14.16 -10.21 -26.77
N ALA A 219 12.88 -10.01 -26.49
CA ALA A 219 12.36 -10.05 -25.14
C ALA A 219 11.00 -10.72 -25.10
N GLU A 220 10.74 -11.44 -24.02
CA GLU A 220 9.44 -12.05 -23.75
C GLU A 220 8.68 -11.25 -22.70
N THR A 221 7.37 -11.13 -22.89
CA THR A 221 6.51 -10.59 -21.86
C THR A 221 6.39 -11.58 -20.70
N SER A 222 6.34 -11.07 -19.47
CA SER A 222 6.10 -11.91 -18.30
C SER A 222 4.68 -11.67 -17.79
N PRO A 223 4.00 -12.70 -17.26
CA PRO A 223 2.69 -12.53 -16.63
C PRO A 223 2.80 -11.61 -15.41
N PRO A 224 1.67 -10.98 -15.00
CA PRO A 224 1.64 -10.22 -13.75
C PRO A 224 2.13 -11.05 -12.56
N SER A 225 2.84 -10.42 -11.65
CA SER A 225 3.32 -11.09 -10.44
C SER A 225 2.15 -11.57 -9.57
N ARG A 226 2.26 -12.79 -9.02
CA ARG A 226 1.28 -13.30 -8.06
C ARG A 226 1.21 -12.40 -6.82
N TYR A 227 0.03 -12.34 -6.22
CA TYR A 227 -0.13 -11.68 -4.93
C TYR A 227 0.65 -12.41 -3.84
N ASN A 228 1.22 -11.65 -2.92
CA ASN A 228 1.65 -12.15 -1.63
C ASN A 228 0.62 -11.77 -0.54
N SER A 229 0.76 -12.32 0.67
CA SER A 229 -0.20 -12.10 1.75
C SER A 229 -0.42 -10.62 2.11
N GLY A 230 0.60 -9.75 1.95
CA GLY A 230 0.46 -8.31 2.18
C GLY A 230 -0.13 -7.56 0.99
N SER A 231 0.29 -7.88 -0.25
CA SER A 231 -0.22 -7.18 -1.44
C SER A 231 -1.69 -7.48 -1.73
N ILE A 232 -2.19 -8.67 -1.37
CA ILE A 232 -3.61 -8.99 -1.48
C ILE A 232 -4.47 -8.13 -0.54
N ILE A 233 -3.99 -7.80 0.67
CA ILE A 233 -4.68 -6.89 1.59
C ILE A 233 -4.86 -5.51 0.95
N LEU A 234 -3.82 -4.98 0.29
CA LEU A 234 -3.92 -3.72 -0.46
C LEU A 234 -4.86 -3.82 -1.66
N ALA A 235 -4.88 -4.95 -2.37
CA ALA A 235 -5.81 -5.18 -3.46
C ALA A 235 -7.26 -5.23 -2.96
N MET A 236 -7.53 -5.88 -1.81
CA MET A 236 -8.84 -5.90 -1.17
C MET A 236 -9.28 -4.48 -0.75
N GLU A 237 -8.39 -3.70 -0.14
CA GLU A 237 -8.68 -2.30 0.23
C GLU A 237 -9.00 -1.44 -0.99
N ASN A 238 -8.34 -1.69 -2.11
CA ASN A 238 -8.49 -0.93 -3.35
C ASN A 238 -9.35 -1.64 -4.40
N ALA A 239 -10.17 -2.60 -4.01
CA ALA A 239 -10.96 -3.41 -4.94
C ALA A 239 -11.85 -2.57 -5.88
N GLY A 240 -12.32 -1.41 -5.42
CA GLY A 240 -13.04 -0.46 -6.26
C GLY A 240 -12.26 0.03 -7.49
N LYS A 241 -10.92 0.06 -7.44
CA LYS A 241 -10.09 0.46 -8.60
C LYS A 241 -10.08 -0.58 -9.73
N LEU A 242 -10.49 -1.81 -9.45
CA LEU A 242 -10.62 -2.88 -10.45
C LEU A 242 -11.91 -2.77 -11.27
N ILE A 243 -12.78 -1.83 -10.94
CA ILE A 243 -14.04 -1.60 -11.64
C ILE A 243 -13.78 -0.65 -12.82
N GLU A 244 -14.04 -1.14 -14.01
CA GLU A 244 -13.83 -0.39 -15.27
C GLU A 244 -14.83 0.77 -15.42
N ASP A 245 -16.05 0.58 -14.94
CA ASP A 245 -17.11 1.58 -14.94
C ASP A 245 -16.79 2.74 -14.00
N GLU A 246 -16.63 3.94 -14.55
CA GLU A 246 -16.17 5.12 -13.82
C GLU A 246 -17.22 5.63 -12.82
N GLU A 247 -18.51 5.52 -13.14
CA GLU A 247 -19.60 5.92 -12.26
C GLU A 247 -19.70 4.98 -11.04
N LEU A 248 -19.63 3.67 -11.28
CA LEU A 248 -19.57 2.68 -10.20
C LEU A 248 -18.26 2.79 -9.40
N ARG A 249 -17.15 3.14 -10.03
CA ARG A 249 -15.87 3.36 -9.36
C ARG A 249 -15.93 4.53 -8.40
N GLU A 250 -16.51 5.66 -8.79
CA GLU A 250 -16.69 6.81 -7.92
C GLU A 250 -17.67 6.51 -6.77
N GLN A 251 -18.75 5.76 -7.04
CA GLN A 251 -19.70 5.33 -6.01
C GLN A 251 -19.07 4.41 -4.95
N ILE A 252 -18.03 3.66 -5.33
CA ILE A 252 -17.33 2.69 -4.48
C ILE A 252 -16.00 3.25 -3.96
N LYS A 253 -15.73 4.51 -4.22
CA LYS A 253 -14.51 5.17 -3.74
C LYS A 253 -14.45 5.11 -2.22
N GLY A 254 -13.62 4.18 -1.71
CA GLY A 254 -13.47 3.90 -0.27
C GLY A 254 -14.08 2.58 0.19
N ALA A 255 -14.94 1.92 -0.59
CA ALA A 255 -15.41 0.57 -0.28
C ALA A 255 -14.42 -0.45 -0.85
N GLY A 256 -13.80 -1.22 0.01
CA GLY A 256 -12.97 -2.38 -0.34
C GLY A 256 -13.71 -3.69 -0.07
N ILE A 257 -13.03 -4.78 -0.31
CA ILE A 257 -13.48 -6.11 0.16
C ILE A 257 -13.05 -6.25 1.62
N GLY A 258 -14.01 -6.40 2.52
CA GLY A 258 -13.78 -6.43 3.97
C GLY A 258 -13.32 -5.08 4.54
N THR A 259 -13.17 -5.03 5.85
CA THR A 259 -12.68 -3.87 6.60
C THR A 259 -11.24 -4.06 7.05
N SER A 260 -10.61 -3.03 7.59
CA SER A 260 -9.28 -3.13 8.22
C SER A 260 -9.21 -4.23 9.30
N ALA A 261 -10.33 -4.48 9.99
CA ALA A 261 -10.41 -5.50 11.02
C ALA A 261 -10.53 -6.93 10.46
N THR A 262 -11.11 -7.11 9.27
CA THR A 262 -11.50 -8.44 8.76
C THR A 262 -10.66 -8.98 7.62
N ARG A 263 -9.96 -8.13 6.84
CA ARG A 263 -9.20 -8.57 5.64
C ARG A 263 -8.18 -9.67 5.97
N ALA A 264 -7.40 -9.49 7.04
CA ALA A 264 -6.39 -10.49 7.43
C ALA A 264 -7.04 -11.83 7.82
N GLU A 265 -8.15 -11.79 8.56
CA GLU A 265 -8.89 -13.00 8.96
C GLU A 265 -9.54 -13.70 7.76
N ILE A 266 -9.99 -12.98 6.74
CA ILE A 266 -10.50 -13.57 5.50
C ILE A 266 -9.41 -14.42 4.84
N ILE A 267 -8.20 -13.87 4.67
CA ILE A 267 -7.07 -14.58 4.06
C ILE A 267 -6.68 -15.80 4.90
N LYS A 268 -6.60 -15.66 6.23
CA LYS A 268 -6.32 -16.75 7.16
C LYS A 268 -7.38 -17.85 7.07
N LYS A 269 -8.65 -17.49 6.95
CA LYS A 269 -9.75 -18.45 6.78
C LYS A 269 -9.61 -19.21 5.45
N LEU A 270 -9.32 -18.54 4.33
CA LEU A 270 -9.13 -19.17 3.03
C LEU A 270 -7.96 -20.17 3.05
N GLU A 271 -6.87 -19.84 3.72
CA GLU A 271 -5.73 -20.74 3.92
C GLU A 271 -6.12 -21.95 4.79
N LYS A 272 -6.81 -21.72 5.92
CA LYS A 272 -7.27 -22.77 6.86
C LYS A 272 -8.18 -23.79 6.19
N ILE A 273 -9.11 -23.35 5.35
CA ILE A 273 -10.03 -24.24 4.61
C ILE A 273 -9.40 -24.82 3.34
N LYS A 274 -8.11 -24.47 3.08
CA LYS A 274 -7.30 -24.95 1.96
C LYS A 274 -7.88 -24.56 0.59
N TYR A 275 -8.36 -23.34 0.45
CA TYR A 275 -8.69 -22.77 -0.85
C TYR A 275 -7.48 -22.11 -1.47
N ILE A 276 -6.59 -21.56 -0.64
CA ILE A 276 -5.32 -20.99 -1.02
C ILE A 276 -4.21 -21.59 -0.16
N GLU A 277 -2.98 -21.49 -0.68
CA GLU A 277 -1.76 -21.84 0.03
C GLU A 277 -0.82 -20.63 0.05
N ILE A 278 -0.17 -20.38 1.18
CA ILE A 278 0.77 -19.27 1.36
C ILE A 278 2.16 -19.85 1.61
N ASN A 279 3.09 -19.57 0.72
CA ASN A 279 4.47 -19.99 0.89
C ASN A 279 5.11 -19.25 2.08
N SER A 280 5.60 -19.99 3.06
CA SER A 280 6.15 -19.43 4.31
C SER A 280 7.35 -18.50 4.12
N LYS A 281 8.20 -18.73 3.10
CA LYS A 281 9.42 -17.94 2.84
C LYS A 281 9.16 -16.71 1.99
N THR A 282 8.33 -16.84 0.95
CA THR A 282 8.06 -15.75 -0.02
C THR A 282 6.78 -15.00 0.26
N GLN A 283 5.89 -15.60 1.06
CA GLN A 283 4.52 -15.13 1.31
C GLN A 283 3.64 -15.09 0.05
N ILE A 284 4.07 -15.71 -1.06
CA ILE A 284 3.29 -15.78 -2.29
C ILE A 284 2.08 -16.68 -2.07
N ILE A 285 0.94 -16.22 -2.58
CA ILE A 285 -0.34 -16.93 -2.53
C ILE A 285 -0.55 -17.69 -3.84
N THR A 286 -0.93 -18.95 -3.72
CA THR A 286 -1.38 -19.78 -4.86
C THR A 286 -2.72 -20.42 -4.54
N PRO A 287 -3.65 -20.52 -5.51
CA PRO A 287 -4.86 -21.33 -5.33
C PRO A 287 -4.47 -22.81 -5.21
N THR A 288 -5.25 -23.55 -4.45
CA THR A 288 -5.17 -25.02 -4.41
C THR A 288 -6.15 -25.60 -5.43
N LYS A 289 -6.01 -26.90 -5.75
CA LYS A 289 -7.02 -27.62 -6.56
C LYS A 289 -8.43 -27.45 -6.02
N LYS A 290 -8.60 -27.51 -4.70
CA LYS A 290 -9.89 -27.31 -4.04
C LYS A 290 -10.40 -25.88 -4.27
N GLY A 291 -9.52 -24.90 -4.16
CA GLY A 291 -9.85 -23.48 -4.41
C GLY A 291 -10.27 -23.23 -5.86
N GLU A 292 -9.55 -23.82 -6.83
CA GLU A 292 -9.90 -23.75 -8.26
C GLU A 292 -11.29 -24.35 -8.52
N VAL A 293 -11.58 -25.56 -8.02
CA VAL A 293 -12.89 -26.20 -8.18
C VAL A 293 -14.02 -25.34 -7.58
N ILE A 294 -13.82 -24.79 -6.39
CA ILE A 294 -14.83 -23.90 -5.78
C ILE A 294 -15.02 -22.63 -6.60
N TYR A 295 -13.93 -22.04 -7.11
CA TYR A 295 -14.03 -20.89 -8.00
C TYR A 295 -14.85 -21.20 -9.25
N ASP A 296 -14.59 -22.34 -9.91
CA ASP A 296 -15.31 -22.76 -11.11
C ASP A 296 -16.79 -23.01 -10.82
N VAL A 297 -17.12 -23.66 -9.71
CA VAL A 297 -18.51 -23.87 -9.28
C VAL A 297 -19.23 -22.54 -9.06
N VAL A 298 -18.62 -21.60 -8.35
CA VAL A 298 -19.22 -20.27 -8.09
C VAL A 298 -19.31 -19.47 -9.38
N ASN A 299 -18.29 -19.51 -10.22
CA ASN A 299 -18.29 -18.82 -11.51
C ASN A 299 -19.38 -19.32 -12.47
N TYR A 300 -19.66 -20.61 -12.43
CA TYR A 300 -20.74 -21.21 -13.22
C TYR A 300 -22.13 -20.92 -12.64
N SER A 301 -22.29 -21.02 -11.33
CA SER A 301 -23.62 -20.93 -10.67
C SER A 301 -24.01 -19.48 -10.32
N MET A 302 -23.06 -18.68 -9.81
CA MET A 302 -23.32 -17.35 -9.27
C MET A 302 -22.15 -16.39 -9.60
N PRO A 303 -21.86 -16.11 -10.88
CA PRO A 303 -20.70 -15.31 -11.30
C PRO A 303 -20.67 -13.91 -10.68
N ASP A 304 -21.83 -13.32 -10.39
CA ASP A 304 -21.93 -12.01 -9.77
C ASP A 304 -21.25 -11.96 -8.39
N MET A 305 -21.22 -13.09 -7.65
CA MET A 305 -20.57 -13.17 -6.34
C MET A 305 -19.02 -13.03 -6.41
N LEU A 306 -18.46 -13.30 -7.58
CA LEU A 306 -17.02 -13.09 -7.85
C LEU A 306 -16.71 -11.66 -8.31
N ASN A 307 -17.73 -10.82 -8.49
CA ASN A 307 -17.57 -9.47 -8.96
C ASN A 307 -17.60 -8.48 -7.77
N PRO A 308 -16.55 -7.68 -7.56
CA PRO A 308 -16.52 -6.67 -6.49
C PRO A 308 -17.64 -5.62 -6.59
N LYS A 309 -18.25 -5.44 -7.77
CA LYS A 309 -19.41 -4.56 -7.98
C LYS A 309 -20.58 -4.95 -7.08
N LEU A 310 -20.82 -6.25 -6.89
CA LEU A 310 -21.91 -6.71 -6.06
C LEU A 310 -21.70 -6.31 -4.58
N THR A 311 -20.53 -6.62 -4.03
CA THR A 311 -20.19 -6.23 -2.65
C THR A 311 -20.36 -4.73 -2.45
N ALA A 312 -19.88 -3.97 -3.36
CA ALA A 312 -19.95 -2.52 -3.34
C ALA A 312 -21.36 -1.96 -3.45
N SER A 313 -22.22 -2.59 -4.26
CA SER A 313 -23.63 -2.23 -4.34
C SER A 313 -24.36 -2.47 -3.01
N TRP A 314 -24.05 -3.57 -2.31
CA TRP A 314 -24.61 -3.85 -0.98
C TRP A 314 -24.09 -2.89 0.09
N GLU A 315 -22.79 -2.57 0.09
CA GLU A 315 -22.21 -1.58 1.01
C GLU A 315 -22.86 -0.20 0.82
N LYS A 316 -23.08 0.22 -0.43
CA LYS A 316 -23.82 1.46 -0.73
C LYS A 316 -25.24 1.42 -0.19
N GLY A 317 -25.93 0.30 -0.39
CA GLY A 317 -27.29 0.12 0.15
C GLY A 317 -27.32 0.27 1.66
N LEU A 318 -26.37 -0.32 2.39
CA LEU A 318 -26.24 -0.18 3.83
C LEU A 318 -25.93 1.26 4.25
N GLU A 319 -25.09 1.98 3.49
CA GLU A 319 -24.83 3.42 3.72
C GLU A 319 -26.09 4.28 3.54
N MET A 320 -26.89 3.98 2.51
CA MET A 320 -28.18 4.68 2.28
C MET A 320 -29.16 4.42 3.44
N VAL A 321 -29.23 3.21 3.99
CA VAL A 321 -30.01 2.90 5.19
C VAL A 321 -29.50 3.72 6.39
N ALA A 322 -28.18 3.75 6.60
CA ALA A 322 -27.56 4.49 7.70
C ALA A 322 -27.83 6.02 7.60
N LYS A 323 -27.89 6.54 6.38
CA LYS A 323 -28.25 7.96 6.09
C LYS A 323 -29.75 8.23 6.08
N LYS A 324 -30.59 7.21 6.28
CA LYS A 324 -32.06 7.28 6.19
C LYS A 324 -32.56 7.73 4.80
N GLU A 325 -31.82 7.40 3.74
CA GLU A 325 -32.22 7.65 2.35
C GLU A 325 -33.15 6.54 1.83
N ILE A 326 -33.05 5.32 2.39
CA ILE A 326 -33.97 4.20 2.16
C ILE A 326 -34.30 3.53 3.50
N GLU A 327 -35.46 2.89 3.57
CA GLU A 327 -35.86 2.13 4.74
C GLU A 327 -35.18 0.75 4.80
N PRO A 328 -34.87 0.23 6.02
CA PRO A 328 -34.24 -1.10 6.18
C PRO A 328 -35.01 -2.23 5.48
N GLU A 329 -36.35 -2.18 5.50
CA GLU A 329 -37.23 -3.15 4.86
C GLU A 329 -37.09 -3.17 3.35
N GLU A 330 -36.86 -2.02 2.73
CA GLU A 330 -36.60 -1.93 1.28
C GLU A 330 -35.28 -2.61 0.92
N PHE A 331 -34.22 -2.37 1.71
CA PHE A 331 -32.93 -3.01 1.54
C PHE A 331 -33.05 -4.54 1.70
N MET A 332 -33.72 -5.02 2.75
CA MET A 332 -33.93 -6.44 3.00
C MET A 332 -34.74 -7.10 1.88
N THR A 333 -35.77 -6.44 1.39
CA THR A 333 -36.57 -6.96 0.27
C THR A 333 -35.71 -7.13 -1.00
N LYS A 334 -34.80 -6.20 -1.29
CA LYS A 334 -33.87 -6.30 -2.43
C LYS A 334 -32.90 -7.47 -2.24
N LEU A 335 -32.38 -7.67 -1.03
CA LEU A 335 -31.48 -8.77 -0.69
C LEU A 335 -32.17 -10.13 -0.83
N GLU A 336 -33.36 -10.27 -0.29
CA GLU A 336 -34.16 -11.51 -0.40
C GLU A 336 -34.52 -11.86 -1.85
N LYS A 337 -34.93 -10.86 -2.65
CA LYS A 337 -35.19 -11.06 -4.07
C LYS A 337 -33.94 -11.52 -4.82
N TYR A 338 -32.78 -10.92 -4.51
CA TYR A 338 -31.52 -11.34 -5.11
C TYR A 338 -31.20 -12.80 -4.75
N ILE A 339 -31.29 -13.18 -3.48
CA ILE A 339 -31.02 -14.54 -3.00
C ILE A 339 -31.96 -15.51 -3.70
N ASN A 340 -33.28 -15.28 -3.65
CA ASN A 340 -34.28 -16.16 -4.27
C ASN A 340 -34.05 -16.34 -5.77
N SER A 341 -33.69 -15.26 -6.48
CA SER A 341 -33.35 -15.33 -7.93
C SER A 341 -32.18 -16.24 -8.27
N LYS A 342 -31.28 -16.51 -7.30
CA LYS A 342 -30.16 -17.43 -7.48
C LYS A 342 -30.56 -18.88 -7.24
N PHE A 343 -31.46 -19.15 -6.28
CA PHE A 343 -31.99 -20.49 -6.06
C PHE A 343 -32.86 -20.98 -7.22
N ASP A 344 -33.68 -20.11 -7.79
CA ASP A 344 -34.51 -20.43 -8.94
C ASP A 344 -33.74 -20.82 -10.21
N LYS A 345 -32.51 -20.32 -10.35
CA LYS A 345 -31.62 -20.61 -11.46
C LYS A 345 -30.73 -21.85 -11.25
N LEU A 346 -30.66 -22.38 -10.03
CA LEU A 346 -29.91 -23.60 -9.70
C LEU A 346 -30.69 -24.84 -10.13
N VAL A 347 -31.02 -24.94 -11.42
CA VAL A 347 -31.45 -26.21 -12.00
C VAL A 347 -30.19 -27.03 -12.25
N ILE A 348 -29.93 -27.97 -11.33
CA ILE A 348 -28.88 -28.97 -11.54
C ILE A 348 -29.40 -29.86 -12.69
N LYS A 349 -28.85 -29.63 -13.89
CA LYS A 349 -28.94 -30.64 -14.94
C LYS A 349 -28.02 -31.78 -14.51
N MET A 350 -28.58 -32.83 -13.93
CA MET A 350 -27.90 -34.11 -13.81
C MET A 350 -27.72 -34.73 -15.19
#